data_04dcb1a6f85fb0471bbd4f3c08c43a0e
#
_entry.id   04dcb1a6f85fb0471bbd4f3c08c43a0e
#
_cell.length_a   1.000
_cell.length_b   1.000
_cell.length_c   1.000
_cell.angle_alpha   90.00
_cell.angle_beta   90.00
_cell.angle_gamma   90.00
#
_symmetry.space_group_name_H-M   'P 1'
#
loop_
_entity.id
_entity.type
_entity.pdbx_description
1 polymer ?
#
loop_
_entity_poly.entity_id
_entity_poly.type
_entity_poly.pdbx_seq_one_letter_code
_entity_poly.pdbx_strand_id
1 'polypeptide(L)'
;MFSLDTRLANDTITLGDFPLCRCLLMNDAQYPWLILVPRRENLREVHELSSAEQAQLLRESSWLSQELQQAFNADKMNVANLGNVVAQLHWHIVARQTKDAAWPSPIWGKHPAQRYSEDALSKRLEQLHALLSQAPGAIAFTLA
;
A
#
# COMPACT_ATOMS: atom_id res chain seq x y z
N MET A 1 -20.52 -7.99 3.45
CA MET A 1 -19.87 -7.43 2.24
C MET A 1 -18.72 -6.53 2.65
N PHE A 2 -17.56 -6.72 2.03
CA PHE A 2 -16.38 -5.90 2.33
C PHE A 2 -16.65 -4.42 2.07
N SER A 3 -16.27 -3.58 3.03
CA SER A 3 -16.25 -2.13 2.86
C SER A 3 -14.95 -1.58 3.45
N LEU A 4 -14.36 -0.62 2.75
CA LEU A 4 -13.14 0.02 3.20
C LEU A 4 -13.46 0.95 4.38
N ASP A 5 -12.64 0.91 5.42
CA ASP A 5 -12.76 1.83 6.55
C ASP A 5 -12.79 3.29 6.06
N THR A 6 -13.67 4.09 6.63
CA THR A 6 -13.89 5.48 6.22
C THR A 6 -12.61 6.32 6.30
N ARG A 7 -11.78 6.11 7.31
CA ARG A 7 -10.52 6.84 7.46
C ARG A 7 -9.52 6.45 6.37
N LEU A 8 -9.40 5.17 6.06
CA LEU A 8 -8.58 4.72 4.93
C LEU A 8 -9.09 5.29 3.61
N ALA A 9 -10.41 5.28 3.41
CA ALA A 9 -11.01 5.85 2.19
C ALA A 9 -10.72 7.34 2.05
N ASN A 10 -10.75 8.08 3.14
CA ASN A 10 -10.53 9.53 3.13
C ASN A 10 -9.05 9.91 2.93
N ASP A 11 -8.14 9.07 3.43
CA ASP A 11 -6.70 9.37 3.45
C ASP A 11 -5.94 8.79 2.25
N THR A 12 -6.63 8.05 1.38
CA THR A 12 -5.99 7.33 0.27
C THR A 12 -6.71 7.51 -1.05
N ILE A 13 -6.02 7.12 -2.12
CA ILE A 13 -6.60 6.98 -3.47
C ILE A 13 -6.61 5.48 -3.80
N THR A 14 -7.76 4.95 -4.20
CA THR A 14 -7.87 3.55 -4.62
C THR A 14 -7.22 3.37 -5.99
N LEU A 15 -6.26 2.44 -6.07
CA LEU A 15 -5.57 2.10 -7.32
C LEU A 15 -6.27 0.96 -8.05
N GLY A 16 -6.82 -0.01 -7.33
CA GLY A 16 -7.47 -1.18 -7.87
C GLY A 16 -7.34 -2.38 -6.94
N ASP A 17 -7.54 -3.57 -7.48
CA ASP A 17 -7.60 -4.80 -6.68
C ASP A 17 -6.67 -5.89 -7.22
N PHE A 18 -5.89 -6.48 -6.33
CA PHE A 18 -5.29 -7.81 -6.47
C PHE A 18 -6.35 -8.88 -6.16
N PRO A 19 -6.06 -10.18 -6.37
CA PRO A 19 -7.03 -11.23 -6.03
C PRO A 19 -7.54 -11.18 -4.59
N LEU A 20 -6.68 -10.87 -3.61
CA LEU A 20 -7.08 -10.74 -2.21
C LEU A 20 -7.24 -9.28 -1.80
N CYS A 21 -6.27 -8.43 -2.08
CA CYS A 21 -6.16 -7.11 -1.48
C CYS A 21 -6.61 -5.98 -2.40
N ARG A 22 -7.31 -5.00 -1.85
CA ARG A 22 -7.44 -3.69 -2.43
C ARG A 22 -6.14 -2.92 -2.24
N CYS A 23 -5.66 -2.28 -3.30
CA CYS A 23 -4.43 -1.50 -3.29
C CYS A 23 -4.75 -0.02 -3.27
N LEU A 24 -4.17 0.68 -2.31
CA LEU A 24 -4.39 2.11 -2.07
C LEU A 24 -3.06 2.86 -2.16
N LEU A 25 -3.11 4.09 -2.65
CA LEU A 25 -2.01 5.05 -2.54
C LEU A 25 -2.30 5.98 -1.35
N MET A 26 -1.44 5.98 -0.36
CA MET A 26 -1.54 6.96 0.74
C MET A 26 -1.34 8.36 0.19
N ASN A 27 -2.24 9.28 0.52
CA ASN A 27 -2.17 10.66 0.05
C ASN A 27 -1.16 11.47 0.86
N ASP A 28 0.11 11.05 0.74
CA ASP A 28 1.27 11.71 1.32
C ASP A 28 2.39 11.74 0.28
N ALA A 29 2.64 12.90 -0.27
CA ALA A 29 3.61 13.08 -1.36
C ALA A 29 5.07 12.92 -0.91
N GLN A 30 5.32 12.82 0.40
CA GLN A 30 6.68 12.72 0.93
C GLN A 30 7.32 11.36 0.65
N TYR A 31 6.50 10.31 0.43
CA TYR A 31 6.98 8.94 0.25
C TYR A 31 6.15 8.21 -0.82
N PRO A 32 6.76 7.30 -1.61
CA PRO A 32 5.99 6.27 -2.31
C PRO A 32 5.45 5.28 -1.27
N TRP A 33 4.17 5.39 -0.96
CA TRP A 33 3.54 4.70 0.17
C TRP A 33 2.22 4.09 -0.27
N LEU A 34 2.22 2.76 -0.40
CA LEU A 34 1.03 2.00 -0.77
C LEU A 34 0.52 1.21 0.44
N ILE A 35 -0.76 0.89 0.38
CA ILE A 35 -1.43 0.11 1.42
C ILE A 35 -2.22 -1.01 0.76
N LEU A 36 -2.11 -2.23 1.28
CA LEU A 36 -2.91 -3.38 0.86
C LEU A 36 -3.92 -3.71 1.95
N VAL A 37 -5.19 -3.82 1.55
CA VAL A 37 -6.29 -4.15 2.47
C VAL A 37 -6.94 -5.44 1.97
N PRO A 38 -6.77 -6.58 2.67
CA PRO A 38 -7.48 -7.80 2.30
C PRO A 38 -9.01 -7.57 2.30
N ARG A 39 -9.67 -7.96 1.20
CA ARG A 39 -11.11 -7.72 1.05
C ARG A 39 -11.92 -8.79 1.77
N ARG A 40 -11.86 -8.77 3.10
CA ARG A 40 -12.61 -9.64 4.00
C ARG A 40 -13.29 -8.81 5.08
N GLU A 41 -14.48 -9.22 5.48
CA GLU A 41 -15.24 -8.54 6.52
C GLU A 41 -14.62 -8.77 7.89
N ASN A 42 -14.70 -7.76 8.75
CA ASN A 42 -14.33 -7.83 10.17
C ASN A 42 -12.92 -8.36 10.45
N LEU A 43 -12.00 -8.09 9.53
CA LEU A 43 -10.63 -8.58 9.62
C LEU A 43 -9.73 -7.54 10.29
N ARG A 44 -9.03 -7.94 11.35
CA ARG A 44 -8.12 -7.07 12.10
C ARG A 44 -6.68 -7.57 12.09
N GLU A 45 -6.49 -8.89 12.15
CA GLU A 45 -5.17 -9.50 12.31
C GLU A 45 -4.88 -10.48 11.20
N VAL A 46 -3.59 -10.60 10.85
CA VAL A 46 -3.16 -11.55 9.82
C VAL A 46 -3.55 -12.99 10.16
N HIS A 47 -3.45 -13.38 11.44
CA HIS A 47 -3.76 -14.76 11.86
C HIS A 47 -5.25 -15.11 11.73
N GLU A 48 -6.12 -14.13 11.53
CA GLU A 48 -7.54 -14.37 11.26
C GLU A 48 -7.82 -14.78 9.81
N LEU A 49 -6.88 -14.52 8.89
CA LEU A 49 -6.95 -15.03 7.53
C LEU A 49 -6.69 -16.55 7.51
N SER A 50 -7.28 -17.26 6.53
CA SER A 50 -6.91 -18.64 6.29
C SER A 50 -5.43 -18.76 5.89
N SER A 51 -4.86 -19.96 6.02
CA SER A 51 -3.47 -20.20 5.61
C SER A 51 -3.23 -19.84 4.13
N ALA A 52 -4.18 -20.16 3.27
CA ALA A 52 -4.11 -19.83 1.84
C ALA A 52 -4.15 -18.32 1.61
N GLU A 53 -4.98 -17.60 2.35
CA GLU A 53 -5.08 -16.14 2.25
C GLU A 53 -3.85 -15.44 2.83
N GLN A 54 -3.27 -15.96 3.91
CA GLN A 54 -1.99 -15.46 4.41
C GLN A 54 -0.89 -15.60 3.37
N ALA A 55 -0.82 -16.74 2.69
CA ALA A 55 0.12 -16.95 1.59
C ALA A 55 -0.15 -16.00 0.43
N GLN A 56 -1.41 -15.75 0.10
CA GLN A 56 -1.77 -14.82 -0.96
C GLN A 56 -1.39 -13.38 -0.61
N LEU A 57 -1.64 -12.95 0.62
CA LEU A 57 -1.21 -11.63 1.10
C LEU A 57 0.30 -11.46 0.93
N LEU A 58 1.08 -12.49 1.30
CA LEU A 58 2.52 -12.43 1.16
C LEU A 58 2.95 -12.35 -0.32
N ARG A 59 2.31 -13.11 -1.22
CA ARG A 59 2.61 -13.04 -2.65
C ARG A 59 2.36 -11.64 -3.21
N GLU A 60 1.19 -11.08 -2.92
CA GLU A 60 0.82 -9.74 -3.40
C GLU A 60 1.75 -8.67 -2.85
N SER A 61 2.01 -8.71 -1.54
CA SER A 61 2.86 -7.70 -0.89
C SER A 61 4.34 -7.83 -1.28
N SER A 62 4.86 -9.05 -1.43
CA SER A 62 6.27 -9.26 -1.84
C SER A 62 6.52 -8.78 -3.26
N TRP A 63 5.63 -9.14 -4.18
CA TRP A 63 5.74 -8.66 -5.57
C TRP A 63 5.70 -7.13 -5.61
N LEU A 64 4.71 -6.54 -4.97
CA LEU A 64 4.55 -5.09 -4.95
C LEU A 64 5.76 -4.38 -4.32
N SER A 65 6.28 -4.92 -3.23
CA SER A 65 7.46 -4.39 -2.55
C SER A 65 8.69 -4.39 -3.48
N GLN A 66 8.91 -5.48 -4.19
CA GLN A 66 10.01 -5.60 -5.16
C GLN A 66 9.87 -4.59 -6.30
N GLU A 67 8.68 -4.48 -6.87
CA GLU A 67 8.43 -3.54 -7.97
C GLU A 67 8.60 -2.09 -7.54
N LEU A 68 8.12 -1.74 -6.35
CA LEU A 68 8.31 -0.40 -5.79
C LEU A 68 9.78 -0.10 -5.52
N GLN A 69 10.52 -1.06 -4.98
CA GLN A 69 11.94 -0.89 -4.72
C GLN A 69 12.70 -0.55 -6.01
N GLN A 70 12.39 -1.27 -7.09
CA GLN A 70 13.02 -1.05 -8.39
C GLN A 70 12.58 0.27 -9.01
N ALA A 71 11.28 0.52 -9.05
CA ALA A 71 10.72 1.71 -9.70
C ALA A 71 11.21 3.02 -9.06
N PHE A 72 11.37 3.04 -7.75
CA PHE A 72 11.77 4.23 -7.00
C PHE A 72 13.24 4.20 -6.57
N ASN A 73 14.00 3.20 -6.98
CA ASN A 73 15.39 3.00 -6.58
C ASN A 73 15.55 3.16 -5.06
N ALA A 74 14.70 2.48 -4.31
CA ALA A 74 14.63 2.63 -2.86
C ALA A 74 15.84 2.01 -2.15
N ASP A 75 16.35 2.69 -1.13
CA ASP A 75 17.45 2.19 -0.30
C ASP A 75 16.96 1.09 0.65
N LYS A 76 15.69 1.12 1.04
CA LYS A 76 15.07 0.15 1.95
C LYS A 76 13.57 0.14 1.73
N MET A 77 12.95 -1.03 1.85
CA MET A 77 11.51 -1.14 1.94
C MET A 77 11.10 -1.27 3.41
N ASN A 78 10.09 -0.48 3.83
CA ASN A 78 9.46 -0.66 5.13
C ASN A 78 8.08 -1.26 4.92
N VAL A 79 7.83 -2.40 5.55
CA VAL A 79 6.55 -3.10 5.50
C VAL A 79 6.05 -3.23 6.93
N ALA A 80 4.81 -2.82 7.18
CA ALA A 80 4.28 -2.81 8.53
C ALA A 80 2.78 -3.05 8.57
N ASN A 81 2.35 -3.75 9.61
CA ASN A 81 0.96 -3.86 10.01
C ASN A 81 0.80 -3.11 11.33
N LEU A 82 0.04 -2.03 11.29
CA LEU A 82 -0.38 -1.26 12.45
C LEU A 82 -1.90 -1.36 12.56
N GLY A 83 -2.50 -0.88 13.57
CA GLY A 83 -3.95 -0.99 13.72
C GLY A 83 -4.44 -0.23 14.93
N ASN A 84 -3.60 0.64 15.47
CA ASN A 84 -3.88 1.36 16.70
C ASN A 84 -4.98 2.42 16.50
N VAL A 85 -5.07 3.00 15.31
CA VAL A 85 -6.07 4.01 14.96
C VAL A 85 -7.16 3.41 14.08
N VAL A 86 -6.79 2.72 13.00
CA VAL A 86 -7.71 2.01 12.10
C VAL A 86 -7.53 0.51 12.32
N ALA A 87 -8.55 -0.13 12.87
CA ALA A 87 -8.49 -1.55 13.25
C ALA A 87 -8.56 -2.50 12.05
N GLN A 88 -9.23 -2.10 10.95
CA GLN A 88 -9.28 -2.92 9.74
C GLN A 88 -7.88 -3.27 9.28
N LEU A 89 -7.62 -4.57 9.06
CA LEU A 89 -6.30 -5.05 8.65
C LEU A 89 -5.84 -4.33 7.38
N HIS A 90 -4.70 -3.67 7.48
CA HIS A 90 -4.08 -3.00 6.35
C HIS A 90 -2.55 -3.11 6.46
N TRP A 91 -1.92 -3.30 5.31
CA TRP A 91 -0.52 -3.65 5.18
C TRP A 91 0.20 -2.53 4.46
N HIS A 92 1.05 -1.80 5.19
CA HIS A 92 1.81 -0.69 4.63
C HIS A 92 3.04 -1.18 3.88
N ILE A 93 3.31 -0.59 2.72
CA ILE A 93 4.50 -0.83 1.93
C ILE A 93 5.07 0.53 1.52
N VAL A 94 6.24 0.87 2.03
CA VAL A 94 6.84 2.20 1.84
C VAL A 94 8.23 2.07 1.25
N ALA A 95 8.47 2.76 0.13
CA ALA A 95 9.79 2.86 -0.47
C ALA A 95 10.56 4.00 0.23
N ARG A 96 11.68 3.65 0.91
CA ARG A 96 12.45 4.59 1.71
C ARG A 96 13.73 5.00 1.02
N GLN A 97 14.10 6.26 1.22
CA GLN A 97 15.34 6.85 0.74
C GLN A 97 16.14 7.36 1.94
N THR A 98 17.47 7.24 1.90
CA THR A 98 18.34 7.77 2.97
C THR A 98 18.23 9.29 3.12
N LYS A 99 17.66 9.97 2.16
CA LYS A 99 17.43 11.43 2.17
C LYS A 99 15.96 11.82 2.28
N ASP A 100 15.07 10.86 2.58
CA ASP A 100 13.65 11.21 2.75
C ASP A 100 13.40 11.96 4.07
N ALA A 101 12.21 12.52 4.21
CA ALA A 101 11.89 13.44 5.30
C ALA A 101 12.05 12.84 6.70
N ALA A 102 11.88 11.53 6.87
CA ALA A 102 11.91 10.88 8.18
C ALA A 102 13.17 10.05 8.45
N TRP A 103 13.97 9.74 7.41
CA TRP A 103 15.09 8.82 7.55
C TRP A 103 16.04 9.17 8.70
N PRO A 104 16.53 8.23 9.50
CA PRO A 104 16.26 6.77 9.46
C PRO A 104 15.04 6.34 10.29
N SER A 105 14.26 7.25 10.81
CA SER A 105 13.08 6.94 11.63
C SER A 105 11.97 6.31 10.79
N PRO A 106 11.10 5.48 11.41
CA PRO A 106 9.85 5.10 10.77
C PRO A 106 9.03 6.34 10.41
N ILE A 107 8.21 6.24 9.35
CA ILE A 107 7.43 7.40 8.89
C ILE A 107 6.19 7.67 9.74
N TRP A 108 5.61 6.63 10.36
CA TRP A 108 4.35 6.76 11.10
C TRP A 108 4.52 7.67 12.31
N GLY A 109 3.73 8.75 12.34
CA GLY A 109 3.76 9.73 13.43
C GLY A 109 4.95 10.69 13.42
N LYS A 110 5.82 10.64 12.41
CA LYS A 110 7.01 11.49 12.37
C LYS A 110 6.68 12.91 11.90
N HIS A 111 5.95 13.04 10.80
CA HIS A 111 5.57 14.32 10.21
C HIS A 111 4.11 14.28 9.76
N PRO A 112 3.41 15.43 9.73
CA PRO A 112 2.10 15.49 9.11
C PRO A 112 2.16 15.11 7.62
N ALA A 113 1.08 14.53 7.11
CA ALA A 113 0.98 14.21 5.70
C ALA A 113 1.02 15.47 4.84
N GLN A 114 1.71 15.39 3.71
CA GLN A 114 1.71 16.43 2.66
C GLN A 114 0.94 15.89 1.46
N ARG A 115 -0.30 16.32 1.29
CA ARG A 115 -1.17 15.82 0.21
C ARG A 115 -0.55 16.14 -1.15
N TYR A 116 -0.78 15.22 -2.10
CA TYR A 116 -0.38 15.44 -3.48
C TYR A 116 -1.09 16.66 -4.07
N SER A 117 -0.36 17.47 -4.84
CA SER A 117 -0.98 18.38 -5.80
C SER A 117 -1.62 17.58 -6.93
N GLU A 118 -2.52 18.18 -7.71
CA GLU A 118 -3.14 17.51 -8.86
C GLU A 118 -2.09 16.99 -9.84
N ASP A 119 -1.09 17.80 -10.18
CA ASP A 119 -0.01 17.40 -11.11
C ASP A 119 0.84 16.27 -10.56
N ALA A 120 1.25 16.35 -9.30
CA ALA A 120 2.06 15.33 -8.66
C ALA A 120 1.28 14.00 -8.53
N LEU A 121 0.00 14.07 -8.21
CA LEU A 121 -0.87 12.90 -8.14
C LEU A 121 -1.01 12.24 -9.49
N SER A 122 -1.28 13.02 -10.54
CA SER A 122 -1.43 12.50 -11.89
C SER A 122 -0.17 11.74 -12.35
N LYS A 123 1.00 12.29 -12.12
CA LYS A 123 2.28 11.63 -12.43
C LYS A 123 2.49 10.35 -11.64
N ARG A 124 2.19 10.38 -10.35
CA ARG A 124 2.32 9.21 -9.47
C ARG A 124 1.37 8.09 -9.90
N LEU A 125 0.12 8.42 -10.21
CA LEU A 125 -0.87 7.45 -10.67
C LEU A 125 -0.46 6.83 -12.01
N GLU A 126 0.03 7.61 -12.96
CA GLU A 126 0.52 7.09 -14.23
C GLU A 126 1.65 6.07 -14.01
N GLN A 127 2.63 6.42 -13.18
CA GLN A 127 3.74 5.54 -12.84
C GLN A 127 3.28 4.25 -12.15
N LEU A 128 2.38 4.35 -11.18
CA LEU A 128 1.87 3.19 -10.45
C LEU A 128 0.96 2.31 -11.31
N HIS A 129 0.12 2.89 -12.15
CA HIS A 129 -0.74 2.13 -13.07
C HIS A 129 0.10 1.32 -14.06
N ALA A 130 1.17 1.90 -14.61
CA ALA A 130 2.09 1.18 -15.49
C ALA A 130 2.75 0.00 -14.77
N LEU A 131 3.17 0.19 -13.54
CA LEU A 131 3.78 -0.85 -12.71
C LEU A 131 2.78 -1.97 -12.40
N LEU A 132 1.60 -1.62 -11.91
CA LEU A 132 0.58 -2.58 -11.48
C LEU A 132 0.01 -3.39 -12.63
N SER A 133 -0.05 -2.83 -13.85
CA SER A 133 -0.53 -3.54 -15.04
C SER A 133 0.35 -4.72 -15.43
N GLN A 134 1.57 -4.82 -14.90
CA GLN A 134 2.52 -5.90 -15.17
C GLN A 134 2.41 -7.07 -14.17
N ALA A 135 1.47 -7.02 -13.24
CA ALA A 135 1.30 -8.08 -12.24
C ALA A 135 1.03 -9.43 -12.91
N PRO A 136 1.78 -10.50 -12.53
CA PRO A 136 1.59 -11.83 -13.13
C PRO A 136 0.27 -12.47 -12.71
N GLY A 137 -0.16 -13.52 -13.45
CA GLY A 137 -1.50 -14.12 -13.32
C GLY A 137 -1.92 -14.51 -11.91
N ALA A 138 -1.00 -15.05 -11.09
CA ALA A 138 -1.30 -15.44 -9.70
C ALA A 138 -1.67 -14.27 -8.78
N ILE A 139 -1.29 -13.05 -9.19
CA ILE A 139 -1.55 -11.79 -8.49
C ILE A 139 -2.05 -10.73 -9.48
N ALA A 140 -2.82 -11.15 -10.49
CA ALA A 140 -3.34 -10.27 -11.54
C ALA A 140 -4.07 -9.06 -10.94
N PHE A 141 -3.76 -7.88 -11.46
CA PHE A 141 -4.28 -6.62 -10.93
C PHE A 141 -5.36 -6.06 -11.84
N THR A 142 -6.44 -5.60 -11.25
CA THR A 142 -7.53 -4.90 -11.95
C THR A 142 -7.56 -3.45 -11.50
N LEU A 143 -7.36 -2.51 -12.43
CA LEU A 143 -7.42 -1.08 -12.12
C LEU A 143 -8.82 -0.66 -11.66
N ALA A 144 -8.86 0.29 -10.75
CA ALA A 144 -10.10 0.87 -10.26
C ALA A 144 -10.85 1.66 -11.35
#